data_1916ee76ef5ef50835a188fb2d1267b9
#
_entry.id   1916ee76ef5ef50835a188fb2d1267b9
#
_cell.length_a   1.000
_cell.length_b   1.000
_cell.length_c   1.000
_cell.angle_alpha   90.00
_cell.angle_beta   90.00
_cell.angle_gamma   90.00
#
_symmetry.space_group_name_H-M   'P 1'
#
loop_
_entity.id
_entity.type
_entity.pdbx_description
1 polymer ?
#
loop_
_entity_poly.entity_id
_entity_poly.type
_entity_poly.pdbx_seq_one_letter_code
_entity_poly.pdbx_strand_id
1 'polypeptide(L)'
;VQRCALPIYSVYLSEYNMTTEIAPTERCAYFRFTFPEASDAYVVIDAFDRGSYVKVIPEENKIIGYTTRNSGGVPQNFKNYFVIEFDKPFTFNKVWADYHLVETHLELQSNHVGAAIGFSTKKGEQVHAKVASSFISPEQAELNLKEIGNKTFEQTKEAGRKAWNDVLGRIKVEDDDENRMRTFYSCLYRSVLFPRMFHEVNAKGETIHYS
;
A
#
# COMPACT_ATOMS: atom_id res chain seq x y z
N VAL A 1 17.80 -4.19 -8.86
CA VAL A 1 18.27 -4.90 -7.66
C VAL A 1 17.27 -4.66 -6.55
N GLN A 2 16.64 -5.73 -6.08
CA GLN A 2 15.68 -5.69 -4.97
C GLN A 2 16.44 -5.63 -3.65
N ARG A 3 16.12 -4.67 -2.80
CA ARG A 3 16.62 -4.61 -1.43
C ARG A 3 15.44 -4.69 -0.48
N CYS A 4 15.33 -5.77 0.27
CA CYS A 4 14.46 -5.88 1.42
C CYS A 4 15.30 -5.57 2.67
N ALA A 5 15.17 -4.36 3.18
CA ALA A 5 15.67 -4.00 4.50
C ALA A 5 14.47 -3.56 5.34
N LEU A 6 14.22 -4.24 6.47
CA LEU A 6 13.23 -3.76 7.42
C LEU A 6 13.57 -2.31 7.81
N PRO A 7 12.62 -1.41 7.81
CA PRO A 7 11.17 -1.48 7.65
C PRO A 7 10.65 -1.00 6.29
N ILE A 8 11.42 -1.11 5.26
CA ILE A 8 11.10 -0.60 3.92
C ILE A 8 11.32 -1.68 2.87
N TYR A 9 10.40 -1.74 1.91
CA TYR A 9 10.62 -2.45 0.67
C TYR A 9 11.05 -1.44 -0.40
N SER A 10 12.11 -1.74 -1.13
CA SER A 10 12.60 -0.88 -2.21
C SER A 10 12.96 -1.73 -3.42
N VAL A 11 12.47 -1.35 -4.59
CA VAL A 11 12.76 -1.99 -5.87
C VAL A 11 13.05 -0.96 -6.94
N TYR A 12 14.08 -1.23 -7.72
CA TYR A 12 14.36 -0.49 -8.94
C TYR A 12 13.83 -1.27 -10.14
N LEU A 13 12.91 -0.67 -10.88
CA LEU A 13 12.31 -1.20 -12.09
C LEU A 13 13.11 -0.71 -13.28
N SER A 14 14.00 -1.55 -13.80
CA SER A 14 14.99 -1.17 -14.84
C SER A 14 14.34 -0.81 -16.16
N GLU A 15 13.23 -1.46 -16.53
CA GLU A 15 12.50 -1.16 -17.78
C GLU A 15 11.93 0.25 -17.79
N TYR A 16 11.51 0.75 -16.61
CA TYR A 16 10.90 2.07 -16.45
C TYR A 16 11.87 3.09 -15.85
N ASN A 17 13.11 2.70 -15.55
CA ASN A 17 14.11 3.56 -14.91
C ASN A 17 13.55 4.28 -13.68
N MET A 18 12.75 3.59 -12.88
CA MET A 18 12.10 4.13 -11.69
C MET A 18 12.36 3.31 -10.43
N THR A 19 12.32 3.98 -9.29
CA THR A 19 12.41 3.32 -7.99
C THR A 19 11.07 3.42 -7.28
N THR A 20 10.59 2.29 -6.74
CA THR A 20 9.42 2.23 -5.88
C THR A 20 9.84 1.82 -4.48
N GLU A 21 9.41 2.57 -3.49
CA GLU A 21 9.66 2.30 -2.07
C GLU A 21 8.34 2.25 -1.32
N ILE A 22 8.25 1.38 -0.30
CA ILE A 22 7.03 1.19 0.50
C ILE A 22 7.43 1.17 1.97
N ALA A 23 6.83 2.06 2.76
CA ALA A 23 6.91 2.08 4.22
C ALA A 23 5.55 1.67 4.80
N PRO A 24 5.41 0.49 5.42
CA PRO A 24 4.14 0.00 5.95
C PRO A 24 3.83 0.56 7.34
N THR A 25 2.53 0.63 7.66
CA THR A 25 2.00 0.71 9.02
C THR A 25 1.17 -0.56 9.31
N GLU A 26 0.28 -0.55 10.28
CA GLU A 26 -0.56 -1.73 10.58
C GLU A 26 -1.58 -2.01 9.47
N ARG A 27 -2.24 -0.97 8.93
CA ARG A 27 -3.32 -1.08 7.93
C ARG A 27 -3.07 -0.23 6.69
N CYS A 28 -1.93 0.51 6.68
CA CYS A 28 -1.60 1.40 5.59
C CYS A 28 -0.22 1.09 5.02
N ALA A 29 0.00 1.58 3.81
CA ALA A 29 1.30 1.61 3.16
C ALA A 29 1.55 2.99 2.56
N TYR A 30 2.70 3.55 2.83
CA TYR A 30 3.14 4.80 2.24
C TYR A 30 4.11 4.48 1.11
N PHE A 31 3.72 4.79 -0.12
CA PHE A 31 4.53 4.59 -1.32
C PHE A 31 5.28 5.86 -1.67
N ARG A 32 6.49 5.67 -2.19
CA ARG A 32 7.27 6.70 -2.86
C ARG A 32 7.74 6.17 -4.21
N PHE A 33 7.31 6.82 -5.27
CA PHE A 33 7.72 6.54 -6.63
C PHE A 33 8.72 7.61 -7.08
N THR A 34 9.95 7.23 -7.43
CA THR A 34 10.95 8.13 -8.00
C THR A 34 11.02 7.87 -9.50
N PHE A 35 10.55 8.83 -10.28
CA PHE A 35 10.39 8.71 -11.72
C PHE A 35 11.61 9.26 -12.49
N PRO A 36 11.85 8.80 -13.73
CA PRO A 36 12.64 9.53 -14.71
C PRO A 36 11.90 10.79 -15.16
N GLU A 37 12.52 11.56 -16.07
CA GLU A 37 11.80 12.59 -16.82
C GLU A 37 10.86 11.93 -17.83
N ALA A 38 9.56 12.20 -17.70
CA ALA A 38 8.52 11.69 -18.58
C ALA A 38 7.28 12.59 -18.56
N SER A 39 6.67 12.77 -19.72
CA SER A 39 5.39 13.49 -19.85
C SER A 39 4.18 12.64 -19.47
N ASP A 40 4.35 11.34 -19.44
CA ASP A 40 3.32 10.30 -19.33
C ASP A 40 3.69 9.20 -18.32
N ALA A 41 4.44 9.56 -17.28
CA ALA A 41 4.66 8.65 -16.15
C ALA A 41 3.32 8.23 -15.54
N TYR A 42 3.18 6.97 -15.13
CA TYR A 42 1.90 6.50 -14.57
C TYR A 42 2.07 5.42 -13.51
N VAL A 43 1.03 5.29 -12.69
CA VAL A 43 0.84 4.20 -11.73
C VAL A 43 -0.43 3.46 -12.09
N VAL A 44 -0.36 2.13 -12.13
CA VAL A 44 -1.52 1.25 -12.34
C VAL A 44 -2.01 0.72 -11.01
N ILE A 45 -3.31 0.85 -10.78
CA ILE A 45 -4.02 0.23 -9.67
C ILE A 45 -4.80 -0.95 -10.22
N ASP A 46 -4.53 -2.14 -9.73
CA ASP A 46 -5.23 -3.38 -10.07
C ASP A 46 -6.02 -3.84 -8.84
N ALA A 47 -7.34 -3.80 -8.93
CA ALA A 47 -8.24 -4.24 -7.87
C ALA A 47 -8.57 -5.74 -7.92
N PHE A 48 -7.88 -6.49 -8.79
CA PHE A 48 -7.98 -7.94 -8.99
C PHE A 48 -9.32 -8.46 -9.51
N ASP A 49 -9.29 -9.70 -9.95
CA ASP A 49 -10.44 -10.46 -10.43
C ASP A 49 -11.35 -10.97 -9.30
N ARG A 50 -12.44 -11.63 -9.67
CA ARG A 50 -13.53 -12.20 -8.84
C ARG A 50 -14.48 -11.16 -8.25
N GLY A 51 -14.53 -9.99 -8.83
CA GLY A 51 -15.38 -8.88 -8.42
C GLY A 51 -14.60 -7.77 -7.74
N SER A 52 -14.56 -6.64 -8.40
CA SER A 52 -13.88 -5.47 -7.88
C SER A 52 -14.58 -4.18 -8.33
N TYR A 53 -14.24 -3.10 -7.64
CA TYR A 53 -14.76 -1.77 -7.85
C TYR A 53 -13.65 -0.74 -7.69
N VAL A 54 -13.63 0.24 -8.57
CA VAL A 54 -12.73 1.38 -8.53
C VAL A 54 -13.48 2.65 -8.86
N LYS A 55 -13.21 3.72 -8.12
CA LYS A 55 -13.64 5.08 -8.43
C LYS A 55 -12.46 6.03 -8.29
N VAL A 56 -12.19 6.79 -9.35
CA VAL A 56 -11.19 7.86 -9.35
C VAL A 56 -11.88 9.19 -9.03
N ILE A 57 -11.30 9.96 -8.11
CA ILE A 57 -11.79 11.27 -7.66
C ILE A 57 -10.63 12.27 -7.91
N PRO A 58 -10.51 12.80 -9.16
CA PRO A 58 -9.35 13.59 -9.55
C PRO A 58 -9.19 14.89 -8.76
N GLU A 59 -10.30 15.51 -8.36
CA GLU A 59 -10.33 16.75 -7.56
C GLU A 59 -9.76 16.59 -6.14
N GLU A 60 -9.71 15.34 -5.64
CA GLU A 60 -9.13 15.00 -4.35
C GLU A 60 -7.78 14.26 -4.50
N ASN A 61 -7.29 14.03 -5.72
CA ASN A 61 -6.14 13.17 -6.01
C ASN A 61 -6.30 11.78 -5.38
N LYS A 62 -7.52 11.24 -5.36
CA LYS A 62 -7.91 10.09 -4.60
C LYS A 62 -8.49 8.98 -5.49
N ILE A 63 -8.27 7.75 -5.05
CA ILE A 63 -8.93 6.57 -5.61
C ILE A 63 -9.50 5.78 -4.44
N ILE A 64 -10.73 5.33 -4.60
CA ILE A 64 -11.39 4.42 -3.67
C ILE A 64 -11.83 3.17 -4.39
N GLY A 65 -11.94 2.08 -3.66
CA GLY A 65 -12.43 0.84 -4.26
C GLY A 65 -12.51 -0.32 -3.27
N TYR A 66 -12.80 -1.47 -3.82
CA TYR A 66 -12.70 -2.74 -3.10
C TYR A 66 -12.36 -3.89 -4.04
N THR A 67 -11.85 -4.95 -3.45
CA THR A 67 -11.71 -6.26 -4.08
C THR A 67 -12.41 -7.33 -3.24
N THR A 68 -13.00 -8.32 -3.91
CA THR A 68 -13.52 -9.53 -3.26
C THR A 68 -12.54 -10.70 -3.38
N ARG A 69 -11.37 -10.47 -4.02
CA ARG A 69 -10.35 -11.50 -4.20
C ARG A 69 -9.87 -12.04 -2.86
N ASN A 70 -9.96 -13.34 -2.69
CA ASN A 70 -9.52 -14.05 -1.51
C ASN A 70 -9.06 -15.46 -1.88
N SER A 71 -8.35 -16.13 -0.96
CA SER A 71 -7.88 -17.51 -1.11
C SER A 71 -8.80 -18.57 -0.50
N GLY A 72 -10.00 -18.18 -0.08
CA GLY A 72 -10.99 -19.04 0.57
C GLY A 72 -11.05 -18.86 2.09
N GLY A 73 -12.06 -19.47 2.72
CA GLY A 73 -12.24 -19.42 4.17
C GLY A 73 -12.78 -18.09 4.73
N VAL A 74 -13.33 -17.24 3.88
CA VAL A 74 -13.95 -15.96 4.26
C VAL A 74 -15.46 -16.00 4.04
N PRO A 75 -16.26 -15.15 4.74
CA PRO A 75 -17.69 -14.99 4.48
C PRO A 75 -17.98 -14.58 3.04
N GLN A 76 -19.22 -14.84 2.57
CA GLN A 76 -19.61 -14.51 1.18
C GLN A 76 -19.63 -13.01 0.89
N ASN A 77 -19.83 -12.17 1.90
CA ASN A 77 -19.81 -10.71 1.78
C ASN A 77 -18.42 -10.10 1.92
N PHE A 78 -17.36 -10.92 1.91
CA PHE A 78 -15.98 -10.43 2.04
C PHE A 78 -15.65 -9.35 1.01
N LYS A 79 -15.15 -8.24 1.50
CA LYS A 79 -14.53 -7.17 0.72
C LYS A 79 -13.30 -6.64 1.45
N ASN A 80 -12.26 -6.37 0.68
CA ASN A 80 -11.14 -5.58 1.15
C ASN A 80 -11.25 -4.19 0.49
N TYR A 81 -11.75 -3.23 1.24
CA TYR A 81 -11.87 -1.83 0.82
C TYR A 81 -10.51 -1.17 0.84
N PHE A 82 -10.28 -0.26 -0.06
CA PHE A 82 -9.05 0.54 -0.09
C PHE A 82 -9.33 2.00 -0.44
N VAL A 83 -8.43 2.84 0.07
CA VAL A 83 -8.35 4.27 -0.28
C VAL A 83 -6.89 4.57 -0.62
N ILE A 84 -6.67 5.31 -1.70
CA ILE A 84 -5.35 5.75 -2.16
C ILE A 84 -5.39 7.25 -2.33
N GLU A 85 -4.52 7.99 -1.61
CA GLU A 85 -4.35 9.43 -1.76
C GLU A 85 -2.97 9.72 -2.33
N PHE A 86 -2.92 10.46 -3.44
CA PHE A 86 -1.67 10.93 -4.04
C PHE A 86 -1.36 12.37 -3.61
N ASP A 87 -0.09 12.70 -3.50
CA ASP A 87 0.38 14.04 -3.16
C ASP A 87 0.43 15.01 -4.35
N LYS A 88 0.08 14.52 -5.56
CA LYS A 88 0.11 15.31 -6.80
C LYS A 88 -1.17 15.16 -7.61
N PRO A 89 -1.59 16.22 -8.32
CA PRO A 89 -2.71 16.15 -9.23
C PRO A 89 -2.39 15.23 -10.42
N PHE A 90 -3.43 14.58 -10.91
CA PHE A 90 -3.34 13.69 -12.07
C PHE A 90 -3.27 14.48 -13.36
N THR A 91 -2.33 14.16 -14.24
CA THR A 91 -2.29 14.69 -15.63
C THR A 91 -3.25 13.95 -16.54
N PHE A 92 -3.47 12.68 -16.26
CA PHE A 92 -4.56 11.88 -16.82
C PHE A 92 -5.03 10.83 -15.81
N ASN A 93 -6.25 10.36 -16.00
CA ASN A 93 -6.80 9.25 -15.26
C ASN A 93 -7.70 8.44 -16.18
N LYS A 94 -7.55 7.13 -16.16
CA LYS A 94 -8.35 6.18 -16.92
C LYS A 94 -8.71 5.00 -16.04
N VAL A 95 -9.90 4.47 -16.21
CA VAL A 95 -10.28 3.20 -15.59
C VAL A 95 -10.31 2.12 -16.67
N TRP A 96 -10.17 0.87 -16.26
CA TRP A 96 -10.20 -0.27 -17.16
C TRP A 96 -11.02 -1.40 -16.53
N ALA A 97 -11.65 -2.20 -17.37
CA ALA A 97 -12.35 -3.40 -16.99
C ALA A 97 -11.95 -4.55 -17.92
N ASP A 98 -11.66 -5.70 -17.33
CA ASP A 98 -11.31 -6.92 -18.07
C ASP A 98 -10.26 -6.68 -19.19
N TYR A 99 -9.19 -5.91 -18.83
CA TYR A 99 -8.06 -5.50 -19.69
C TYR A 99 -8.38 -4.49 -20.80
N HIS A 100 -9.56 -3.87 -20.79
CA HIS A 100 -9.94 -2.84 -21.74
C HIS A 100 -10.10 -1.49 -21.07
N LEU A 101 -9.47 -0.45 -21.63
CA LEU A 101 -9.63 0.92 -21.16
C LEU A 101 -11.05 1.42 -21.41
N VAL A 102 -11.62 2.11 -20.42
CA VAL A 102 -12.93 2.76 -20.49
C VAL A 102 -12.72 4.27 -20.36
N GLU A 103 -12.93 5.01 -21.45
CA GLU A 103 -12.58 6.41 -21.52
C GLU A 103 -13.61 7.38 -20.94
N THR A 104 -14.85 6.93 -20.82
CA THR A 104 -15.99 7.80 -20.47
C THR A 104 -16.41 7.77 -19.01
N HIS A 105 -15.77 6.96 -18.20
CA HIS A 105 -16.15 6.73 -16.80
C HIS A 105 -14.95 6.95 -15.87
N LEU A 106 -15.23 7.40 -14.65
CA LEU A 106 -14.28 7.47 -13.55
C LEU A 106 -14.56 6.41 -12.46
N GLU A 107 -15.60 5.60 -12.70
CA GLU A 107 -16.13 4.63 -11.75
C GLU A 107 -16.54 3.37 -12.49
N LEU A 108 -16.04 2.21 -12.07
CA LEU A 108 -16.38 0.92 -12.65
C LEU A 108 -16.51 -0.16 -11.58
N GLN A 109 -17.46 -1.05 -11.82
CA GLN A 109 -17.59 -2.31 -11.08
C GLN A 109 -17.75 -3.43 -12.09
N SER A 110 -16.86 -4.43 -12.04
CA SER A 110 -16.89 -5.61 -12.90
C SER A 110 -16.18 -6.78 -12.23
N ASN A 111 -15.97 -7.86 -13.00
CA ASN A 111 -15.19 -8.98 -12.53
C ASN A 111 -13.75 -8.60 -12.22
N HIS A 112 -13.12 -7.75 -13.04
CA HIS A 112 -11.75 -7.30 -12.87
C HIS A 112 -11.64 -5.85 -13.35
N VAL A 113 -11.42 -4.93 -12.43
CA VAL A 113 -11.28 -3.50 -12.74
C VAL A 113 -10.00 -2.91 -12.14
N GLY A 114 -9.62 -1.77 -12.65
CA GLY A 114 -8.52 -0.99 -12.14
C GLY A 114 -8.48 0.42 -12.70
N ALA A 115 -7.43 1.15 -12.36
CA ALA A 115 -7.20 2.50 -12.83
C ALA A 115 -5.75 2.71 -13.26
N ALA A 116 -5.52 3.63 -14.20
CA ALA A 116 -4.22 4.14 -14.58
C ALA A 116 -4.20 5.65 -14.33
N ILE A 117 -3.26 6.09 -13.51
CA ILE A 117 -3.15 7.48 -13.06
C ILE A 117 -1.82 8.04 -13.52
N GLY A 118 -1.87 9.12 -14.27
CA GLY A 118 -0.72 9.73 -14.91
C GLY A 118 -0.18 10.97 -14.21
N PHE A 119 1.12 11.19 -14.44
CA PHE A 119 1.87 12.33 -13.94
C PHE A 119 2.83 12.83 -15.02
N SER A 120 3.11 14.13 -15.01
CA SER A 120 4.24 14.68 -15.75
C SER A 120 5.40 14.90 -14.79
N THR A 121 6.54 14.27 -15.02
CA THR A 121 7.63 14.23 -14.06
C THR A 121 8.94 14.72 -14.66
N LYS A 122 9.76 15.36 -13.82
CA LYS A 122 11.17 15.65 -14.08
C LYS A 122 12.05 14.50 -13.60
N LYS A 123 13.28 14.45 -14.04
CA LYS A 123 14.24 13.44 -13.60
C LYS A 123 14.43 13.45 -12.08
N GLY A 124 14.17 12.31 -11.45
CA GLY A 124 14.29 12.15 -10.01
C GLY A 124 13.10 12.70 -9.21
N GLU A 125 12.05 13.13 -9.90
CA GLU A 125 10.86 13.63 -9.22
C GLU A 125 10.13 12.52 -8.48
N GLN A 126 9.67 12.84 -7.27
CA GLN A 126 8.97 11.91 -6.40
C GLN A 126 7.47 12.18 -6.40
N VAL A 127 6.70 11.11 -6.54
CA VAL A 127 5.26 11.08 -6.31
C VAL A 127 5.00 10.15 -5.15
N HIS A 128 4.16 10.56 -4.22
CA HIS A 128 3.82 9.75 -3.07
C HIS A 128 2.36 9.31 -3.12
N ALA A 129 2.09 8.11 -2.60
CA ALA A 129 0.73 7.62 -2.41
C ALA A 129 0.58 7.00 -1.03
N LYS A 130 -0.44 7.44 -0.29
CA LYS A 130 -0.89 6.81 0.96
C LYS A 130 -1.99 5.84 0.62
N VAL A 131 -1.80 4.59 0.95
CA VAL A 131 -2.77 3.52 0.72
C VAL A 131 -3.24 3.00 2.07
N ALA A 132 -4.54 2.99 2.29
CA ALA A 132 -5.16 2.35 3.45
C ALA A 132 -6.12 1.25 3.01
N SER A 133 -6.27 0.25 3.85
CA SER A 133 -7.23 -0.83 3.63
C SER A 133 -8.10 -1.08 4.86
N SER A 134 -9.29 -1.65 4.62
CA SER A 134 -10.22 -2.09 5.67
C SER A 134 -11.01 -3.29 5.18
N PHE A 135 -11.31 -4.21 6.09
CA PHE A 135 -12.28 -5.29 5.86
C PHE A 135 -13.70 -4.91 6.30
N ILE A 136 -13.87 -3.73 6.91
CA ILE A 136 -15.14 -3.28 7.51
C ILE A 136 -15.96 -2.44 6.53
N SER A 137 -15.39 -1.29 6.08
CA SER A 137 -16.08 -0.38 5.17
C SER A 137 -15.11 0.60 4.48
N PRO A 138 -15.58 1.32 3.43
CA PRO A 138 -14.79 2.40 2.81
C PRO A 138 -14.44 3.52 3.81
N GLU A 139 -15.38 3.90 4.68
CA GLU A 139 -15.19 4.96 5.69
C GLU A 139 -14.14 4.54 6.72
N GLN A 140 -14.09 3.26 7.05
CA GLN A 140 -13.06 2.73 7.94
C GLN A 140 -11.69 2.72 7.25
N ALA A 141 -11.62 2.44 5.95
CA ALA A 141 -10.36 2.56 5.20
C ALA A 141 -9.85 4.02 5.20
N GLU A 142 -10.74 4.99 5.01
CA GLU A 142 -10.38 6.42 5.15
C GLU A 142 -9.92 6.77 6.58
N LEU A 143 -10.57 6.23 7.59
CA LEU A 143 -10.17 6.43 8.97
C LEU A 143 -8.76 5.87 9.23
N ASN A 144 -8.45 4.70 8.66
CA ASN A 144 -7.15 4.04 8.81
C ASN A 144 -6.00 4.88 8.21
N LEU A 145 -6.24 5.75 7.21
CA LEU A 145 -5.22 6.70 6.71
C LEU A 145 -4.60 7.57 7.81
N LYS A 146 -5.31 7.79 8.93
CA LYS A 146 -4.79 8.52 10.08
C LYS A 146 -3.57 7.87 10.72
N GLU A 147 -3.32 6.58 10.48
CA GLU A 147 -2.07 5.92 10.92
C GLU A 147 -0.84 6.59 10.32
N ILE A 148 -0.93 7.01 9.05
CA ILE A 148 0.10 7.82 8.39
C ILE A 148 -0.10 9.31 8.77
N GLY A 149 -1.33 9.83 8.63
CA GLY A 149 -1.66 11.21 8.93
C GLY A 149 -0.77 12.20 8.17
N ASN A 150 -0.19 13.15 8.89
CA ASN A 150 0.70 14.17 8.34
C ASN A 150 2.19 13.79 8.36
N LYS A 151 2.53 12.52 8.67
CA LYS A 151 3.91 12.06 8.65
C LYS A 151 4.46 12.10 7.23
N THR A 152 5.73 12.45 7.11
CA THR A 152 6.47 12.26 5.86
C THR A 152 6.78 10.78 5.63
N PHE A 153 7.20 10.44 4.41
CA PHE A 153 7.65 9.08 4.09
C PHE A 153 8.78 8.63 5.03
N GLU A 154 9.78 9.49 5.28
CA GLU A 154 10.89 9.15 6.17
C GLU A 154 10.45 8.98 7.64
N GLN A 155 9.50 9.78 8.11
CA GLN A 155 8.93 9.61 9.45
C GLN A 155 8.15 8.30 9.58
N THR A 156 7.41 7.90 8.55
CA THR A 156 6.69 6.61 8.53
C THR A 156 7.67 5.45 8.50
N LYS A 157 8.71 5.53 7.69
CA LYS A 157 9.80 4.56 7.62
C LYS A 157 10.51 4.40 8.96
N GLU A 158 10.83 5.52 9.63
CA GLU A 158 11.51 5.48 10.93
C GLU A 158 10.59 4.92 12.03
N ALA A 159 9.30 5.25 12.00
CA ALA A 159 8.33 4.66 12.93
C ALA A 159 8.25 3.13 12.76
N GLY A 160 8.23 2.64 11.53
CA GLY A 160 8.29 1.21 11.23
C GLY A 160 9.59 0.56 11.71
N ARG A 161 10.74 1.23 11.52
CA ARG A 161 12.05 0.76 12.03
C ARG A 161 12.06 0.65 13.55
N LYS A 162 11.50 1.65 14.21
CA LYS A 162 11.38 1.62 15.68
C LYS A 162 10.51 0.47 16.15
N ALA A 163 9.33 0.29 15.56
CA ALA A 163 8.41 -0.80 15.92
C ALA A 163 9.07 -2.19 15.78
N TRP A 164 9.79 -2.43 14.67
CA TRP A 164 10.52 -3.68 14.49
C TRP A 164 11.70 -3.84 15.44
N ASN A 165 12.45 -2.78 15.73
CA ASN A 165 13.54 -2.83 16.70
C ASN A 165 13.04 -3.09 18.13
N ASP A 166 11.87 -2.56 18.50
CA ASP A 166 11.25 -2.81 19.80
C ASP A 166 10.83 -4.30 19.96
N VAL A 167 10.49 -4.98 18.86
CA VAL A 167 10.16 -6.40 18.86
C VAL A 167 11.41 -7.26 18.81
N LEU A 168 12.29 -7.06 17.81
CA LEU A 168 13.45 -7.90 17.56
C LEU A 168 14.54 -7.68 18.61
N GLY A 169 14.64 -6.47 19.17
CA GLY A 169 15.60 -6.12 20.21
C GLY A 169 15.29 -6.69 21.60
N ARG A 170 14.16 -7.43 21.77
CA ARG A 170 13.87 -8.17 23.00
C ARG A 170 14.85 -9.31 23.24
N ILE A 171 15.43 -9.85 22.19
CA ILE A 171 16.49 -10.86 22.25
C ILE A 171 17.74 -10.25 21.62
N LYS A 172 18.79 -10.06 22.43
CA LYS A 172 20.08 -9.58 21.96
C LYS A 172 21.04 -10.75 21.87
N VAL A 173 21.64 -10.93 20.71
CA VAL A 173 22.66 -11.94 20.46
C VAL A 173 23.92 -11.23 19.99
N GLU A 174 25.07 -11.66 20.49
CA GLU A 174 26.39 -11.22 20.08
C GLU A 174 27.13 -12.39 19.44
N ASP A 175 27.66 -12.19 18.26
CA ASP A 175 28.47 -13.16 17.52
C ASP A 175 29.45 -12.42 16.60
N ASP A 176 30.64 -12.94 16.45
CA ASP A 176 31.67 -12.38 15.55
C ASP A 176 31.34 -12.63 14.06
N ASP A 177 30.42 -13.55 13.75
CA ASP A 177 29.96 -13.83 12.40
C ASP A 177 28.67 -13.07 12.08
N GLU A 178 28.79 -12.04 11.24
CA GLU A 178 27.65 -11.23 10.78
C GLU A 178 26.56 -12.07 10.08
N ASN A 179 26.92 -13.13 9.38
CA ASN A 179 25.95 -13.99 8.68
C ASN A 179 25.12 -14.81 9.67
N ARG A 180 25.71 -15.28 10.76
CA ARG A 180 24.97 -15.94 11.85
C ARG A 180 24.00 -14.96 12.52
N MET A 181 24.42 -13.73 12.78
CA MET A 181 23.58 -12.67 13.30
C MET A 181 22.40 -12.36 12.37
N ARG A 182 22.66 -12.21 11.07
CA ARG A 182 21.61 -12.01 10.05
C ARG A 182 20.64 -13.17 10.00
N THR A 183 21.13 -14.40 10.06
CA THR A 183 20.28 -15.59 10.06
C THR A 183 19.39 -15.61 11.29
N PHE A 184 19.96 -15.37 12.49
CA PHE A 184 19.20 -15.32 13.73
C PHE A 184 18.05 -14.30 13.65
N TYR A 185 18.34 -13.05 13.34
CA TYR A 185 17.33 -12.00 13.29
C TYR A 185 16.33 -12.19 12.14
N SER A 186 16.73 -12.81 11.03
CA SER A 186 15.80 -13.18 9.96
C SER A 186 14.82 -14.27 10.40
N CYS A 187 15.27 -15.25 11.17
CA CYS A 187 14.42 -16.30 11.74
C CYS A 187 13.49 -15.71 12.81
N LEU A 188 14.01 -14.87 13.70
CA LEU A 188 13.21 -14.18 14.71
C LEU A 188 12.12 -13.30 14.07
N TYR A 189 12.46 -12.52 13.03
CA TYR A 189 11.49 -11.75 12.26
C TYR A 189 10.35 -12.64 11.73
N ARG A 190 10.69 -13.76 11.09
CA ARG A 190 9.69 -14.68 10.54
C ARG A 190 8.80 -15.29 11.62
N SER A 191 9.35 -15.59 12.80
CA SER A 191 8.59 -16.19 13.91
C SER A 191 7.53 -15.25 14.49
N VAL A 192 7.70 -13.92 14.35
CA VAL A 192 6.76 -12.91 14.87
C VAL A 192 5.82 -12.33 13.81
N LEU A 193 5.82 -12.88 12.58
CA LEU A 193 4.85 -12.47 11.54
C LEU A 193 3.43 -12.96 11.82
N PHE A 194 3.25 -13.96 12.69
CA PHE A 194 1.98 -14.48 13.17
C PHE A 194 1.97 -14.52 14.70
N PRO A 195 0.80 -14.37 15.34
CA PRO A 195 -0.54 -14.16 14.78
C PRO A 195 -0.71 -12.74 14.21
N ARG A 196 -1.71 -12.58 13.32
CA ARG A 196 -2.14 -11.28 12.78
C ARG A 196 -3.31 -10.72 13.59
N MET A 197 -3.45 -9.40 13.60
CA MET A 197 -4.62 -8.71 14.12
C MET A 197 -5.74 -8.75 13.08
N PHE A 198 -6.95 -9.08 13.52
CA PHE A 198 -8.17 -9.11 12.70
C PHE A 198 -9.21 -8.11 13.19
N HIS A 199 -8.76 -7.07 13.88
CA HIS A 199 -9.62 -5.99 14.34
C HIS A 199 -9.14 -4.66 13.76
N GLU A 200 -10.05 -3.72 13.73
CA GLU A 200 -9.80 -2.33 13.40
C GLU A 200 -10.32 -1.44 14.54
N VAL A 201 -9.94 -0.16 14.53
CA VAL A 201 -10.38 0.79 15.56
C VAL A 201 -11.24 1.85 14.87
N ASN A 202 -12.49 1.99 15.33
CA ASN A 202 -13.42 2.95 14.76
C ASN A 202 -13.14 4.40 15.23
N ALA A 203 -13.93 5.36 14.75
CA ALA A 203 -13.76 6.77 15.07
C ALA A 203 -13.98 7.10 16.57
N LYS A 204 -14.63 6.22 17.32
CA LYS A 204 -14.83 6.36 18.77
C LYS A 204 -13.71 5.73 19.60
N GLY A 205 -12.72 5.09 18.97
CA GLY A 205 -11.66 4.34 19.64
C GLY A 205 -12.08 2.93 20.08
N GLU A 206 -13.20 2.42 19.60
CA GLU A 206 -13.69 1.09 19.91
C GLU A 206 -13.11 0.06 18.92
N THR A 207 -12.74 -1.11 19.45
CA THR A 207 -12.30 -2.24 18.63
C THR A 207 -13.49 -2.85 17.91
N ILE A 208 -13.39 -2.97 16.60
CA ILE A 208 -14.39 -3.59 15.73
C ILE A 208 -13.77 -4.75 14.94
N HIS A 209 -14.56 -5.76 14.67
CA HIS A 209 -14.15 -6.95 13.95
C HIS A 209 -14.98 -7.10 12.68
N TYR A 210 -14.35 -7.64 11.65
CA TYR A 210 -15.06 -8.12 10.47
C TYR A 210 -15.83 -9.40 10.84
N SER A 211 -17.11 -9.46 10.49
CA SER A 211 -17.99 -10.61 10.72
C SER A 211 -18.95 -10.83 9.56
#